data_6ec61f04499affed9c05d2077cf3d4e9
#
_entry.id   6ec61f04499affed9c05d2077cf3d4e9
#
_cell.length_a   1.000
_cell.length_b   1.000
_cell.length_c   1.000
_cell.angle_alpha   90.00
_cell.angle_beta   90.00
_cell.angle_gamma   90.00
#
_symmetry.space_group_name_H-M   'P 1'
#
loop_
_entity.id
_entity.type
_entity.pdbx_description
1 polymer ?
#
loop_
_entity_poly.entity_id
_entity_poly.type
_entity_poly.pdbx_seq_one_letter_code
_entity_poly.pdbx_strand_id
1 'polypeptide(L)'
;MPPDATNSPGTEIILQGEHRLGLNSGSPVSHRGVIIGRVLAVELAENGQTVDSRLRIFDPYTHLVTSKSKFWSNSGIDFDLRWGSGLQFDIESLETVATGGVAMLTIENSGQPVRPGQLFSIVSAPESEWFEQAKKVDVAKADLLRSAVAVQVDWKQKGRFFGTAEKSMTCVAAHVTGSNGDTLRLPIDIATPPEKAIEGSFKVTLVADESELDLSTLVTTKGKLIGTLPLPAGTRPTETPFTKQEIRQPEQAEDCLAVRHEGTGDAGTFLHLPLDANQIDENWQLRGFDGDRDVWHGAPVVAKADGSLIGFLIVEKRSAKVELVE
;
A
#
# COMPACT_ATOMS: atom_id res chain seq x y z
N MET A 1 7.17 20.41 14.85
CA MET A 1 7.54 20.06 16.22
C MET A 1 6.94 18.69 16.51
N PRO A 2 7.70 17.63 16.77
CA PRO A 2 7.11 16.35 17.07
C PRO A 2 6.25 16.46 18.35
N PRO A 3 5.09 15.78 18.42
CA PRO A 3 4.21 15.85 19.57
C PRO A 3 4.96 15.42 20.84
N ASP A 4 4.69 16.11 21.95
CA ASP A 4 5.27 15.81 23.25
C ASP A 4 5.02 14.35 23.62
N ALA A 5 6.08 13.56 23.73
CA ALA A 5 6.04 12.11 23.90
C ALA A 5 5.31 11.67 25.19
N THR A 6 5.22 12.55 26.16
CA THR A 6 4.56 12.30 27.46
C THR A 6 3.03 12.40 27.39
N ASN A 7 2.47 13.05 26.36
CA ASN A 7 1.03 13.35 26.28
C ASN A 7 0.32 12.75 25.08
N SER A 8 1.04 12.02 24.18
CA SER A 8 0.41 11.37 23.04
C SER A 8 -0.35 10.12 23.49
N PRO A 9 -1.60 9.93 23.07
CA PRO A 9 -2.35 8.71 23.35
C PRO A 9 -1.65 7.49 22.73
N GLY A 10 -1.73 6.34 23.41
CA GLY A 10 -1.07 5.12 22.92
C GLY A 10 -1.02 4.01 23.96
N THR A 11 -0.59 2.84 23.52
CA THR A 11 -0.45 1.66 24.36
C THR A 11 0.97 1.55 24.93
N GLU A 12 1.08 1.35 26.24
CA GLU A 12 2.36 1.11 26.88
C GLU A 12 2.71 -0.37 26.90
N ILE A 13 3.98 -0.67 26.58
CA ILE A 13 4.57 -2.00 26.62
C ILE A 13 5.91 -1.96 27.33
N ILE A 14 6.43 -3.12 27.72
CA ILE A 14 7.70 -3.26 28.41
C ILE A 14 8.64 -4.11 27.56
N LEU A 15 9.85 -3.62 27.30
CA LEU A 15 10.92 -4.41 26.72
C LEU A 15 11.91 -4.79 27.81
N GLN A 16 12.23 -6.07 27.91
CA GLN A 16 13.19 -6.59 28.86
C GLN A 16 14.44 -7.11 28.10
N GLY A 17 15.59 -6.64 28.50
CA GLY A 17 16.88 -7.04 27.95
C GLY A 17 17.94 -7.27 29.03
N GLU A 18 19.02 -7.97 28.69
CA GLU A 18 20.14 -8.20 29.61
C GLU A 18 20.91 -6.89 29.94
N HIS A 19 20.88 -5.93 29.02
CA HIS A 19 21.59 -4.67 29.12
C HIS A 19 20.70 -3.50 28.67
N ARG A 20 21.12 -2.28 29.02
CA ARG A 20 20.43 -1.03 28.64
C ARG A 20 20.40 -0.79 27.12
N LEU A 21 21.30 -1.39 26.36
CA LEU A 21 21.40 -1.29 24.89
C LEU A 21 21.37 0.16 24.35
N GLY A 22 21.95 1.11 25.09
CA GLY A 22 22.00 2.53 24.69
C GLY A 22 20.66 3.28 24.75
N LEU A 23 19.60 2.67 25.26
CA LEU A 23 18.29 3.28 25.33
C LEU A 23 18.21 4.32 26.44
N ASN A 24 17.47 5.39 26.19
CA ASN A 24 17.18 6.47 27.10
C ASN A 24 15.70 6.86 27.03
N SER A 25 15.21 7.56 28.04
CA SER A 25 13.91 8.23 27.94
C SER A 25 13.93 9.18 26.73
N GLY A 26 12.88 9.11 25.90
CA GLY A 26 12.76 9.87 24.66
C GLY A 26 13.32 9.14 23.42
N SER A 27 14.09 8.05 23.56
CA SER A 27 14.57 7.26 22.42
C SER A 27 13.40 6.85 21.52
N PRO A 28 13.52 6.99 20.17
CA PRO A 28 12.45 6.63 19.25
C PRO A 28 12.25 5.11 19.18
N VAL A 29 11.00 4.71 18.96
CA VAL A 29 10.62 3.36 18.54
C VAL A 29 10.21 3.45 17.08
N SER A 30 10.83 2.66 16.21
CA SER A 30 10.61 2.72 14.77
C SER A 30 10.19 1.38 14.18
N HIS A 31 9.35 1.43 13.16
CA HIS A 31 8.99 0.32 12.29
C HIS A 31 9.24 0.73 10.84
N ARG A 32 10.10 0.01 10.15
CA ARG A 32 10.49 0.34 8.75
C ARG A 32 10.92 1.80 8.56
N GLY A 33 11.70 2.35 9.50
CA GLY A 33 12.17 3.74 9.46
C GLY A 33 11.15 4.79 9.93
N VAL A 34 9.88 4.46 10.11
CA VAL A 34 8.84 5.36 10.62
C VAL A 34 8.80 5.31 12.15
N ILE A 35 8.83 6.48 12.80
CA ILE A 35 8.71 6.56 14.27
C ILE A 35 7.24 6.29 14.65
N ILE A 36 7.04 5.18 15.38
CA ILE A 36 5.73 4.70 15.83
C ILE A 36 5.52 4.82 17.34
N GLY A 37 6.56 5.23 18.08
CA GLY A 37 6.50 5.32 19.53
C GLY A 37 7.76 5.92 20.14
N ARG A 38 7.81 5.93 21.47
CA ARG A 38 8.98 6.40 22.23
C ARG A 38 9.19 5.63 23.51
N VAL A 39 10.44 5.54 23.96
CA VAL A 39 10.83 5.05 25.28
C VAL A 39 10.44 6.08 26.33
N LEU A 40 9.72 5.68 27.36
CA LEU A 40 9.29 6.51 28.47
C LEU A 40 10.30 6.49 29.63
N ALA A 41 10.73 5.29 29.99
CA ALA A 41 11.68 5.06 31.09
C ALA A 41 12.54 3.84 30.83
N VAL A 42 13.76 3.84 31.41
CA VAL A 42 14.68 2.68 31.39
C VAL A 42 15.14 2.48 32.82
N GLU A 43 14.85 1.33 33.39
CA GLU A 43 15.08 1.02 34.80
C GLU A 43 15.69 -0.38 34.95
N LEU A 44 16.41 -0.63 36.02
CA LEU A 44 16.82 -1.98 36.38
C LEU A 44 15.61 -2.75 36.89
N ALA A 45 15.39 -3.96 36.40
CA ALA A 45 14.31 -4.80 36.89
C ALA A 45 14.48 -5.13 38.38
N GLU A 46 13.41 -5.45 39.08
CA GLU A 46 13.42 -5.77 40.55
C GLU A 46 14.40 -6.90 40.89
N ASN A 47 14.61 -7.85 39.97
CA ASN A 47 15.56 -8.95 40.15
C ASN A 47 17.03 -8.52 40.04
N GLY A 48 17.30 -7.29 39.60
CA GLY A 48 18.65 -6.78 39.38
C GLY A 48 19.46 -7.44 38.27
N GLN A 49 18.85 -8.33 37.48
CA GLN A 49 19.54 -9.09 36.42
C GLN A 49 19.23 -8.61 35.01
N THR A 50 18.12 -7.89 34.85
CA THR A 50 17.64 -7.39 33.54
C THR A 50 17.30 -5.92 33.61
N VAL A 51 17.24 -5.29 32.45
CA VAL A 51 16.83 -3.90 32.28
C VAL A 51 15.46 -3.87 31.62
N ASP A 52 14.52 -3.18 32.24
CA ASP A 52 13.20 -2.96 31.75
C ASP A 52 13.11 -1.57 31.08
N SER A 53 12.70 -1.53 29.83
CA SER A 53 12.44 -0.30 29.09
C SER A 53 10.94 -0.20 28.82
N ARG A 54 10.31 0.80 29.43
CA ARG A 54 8.88 1.09 29.21
C ARG A 54 8.75 2.01 28.01
N LEU A 55 7.94 1.61 27.04
CA LEU A 55 7.68 2.36 25.82
C LEU A 55 6.20 2.65 25.65
N ARG A 56 5.92 3.71 24.88
CA ARG A 56 4.57 3.99 24.38
C ARG A 56 4.55 3.89 22.86
N ILE A 57 3.67 3.03 22.36
CA ILE A 57 3.34 2.96 20.95
C ILE A 57 2.15 3.89 20.71
N PHE A 58 2.26 4.82 19.77
CA PHE A 58 1.21 5.79 19.47
C PHE A 58 -0.03 5.11 18.88
N ASP A 59 -1.21 5.59 19.23
CA ASP A 59 -2.50 4.98 18.86
C ASP A 59 -2.63 4.61 17.37
N PRO A 60 -2.24 5.45 16.37
CA PRO A 60 -2.34 5.07 14.97
C PRO A 60 -1.55 3.82 14.61
N TYR A 61 -0.55 3.44 15.43
CA TYR A 61 0.38 2.34 15.14
C TYR A 61 0.23 1.15 16.10
N THR A 62 -0.67 1.21 17.09
CA THR A 62 -0.83 0.13 18.08
C THR A 62 -1.17 -1.21 17.42
N HIS A 63 -1.94 -1.17 16.33
CA HIS A 63 -2.31 -2.35 15.55
C HIS A 63 -1.12 -3.07 14.88
N LEU A 64 0.02 -2.38 14.71
CA LEU A 64 1.24 -2.96 14.14
C LEU A 64 1.98 -3.85 15.15
N VAL A 65 1.67 -3.76 16.44
CA VAL A 65 2.33 -4.52 17.50
C VAL A 65 1.46 -5.70 17.91
N THR A 66 1.99 -6.90 17.83
CA THR A 66 1.33 -8.14 18.25
C THR A 66 2.17 -8.88 19.29
N SER A 67 1.61 -9.91 19.92
CA SER A 67 2.33 -10.73 20.90
C SER A 67 3.59 -11.44 20.34
N LYS A 68 3.78 -11.42 19.02
CA LYS A 68 4.95 -12.00 18.34
C LYS A 68 5.87 -10.96 17.71
N SER A 69 5.63 -9.68 17.95
CA SER A 69 6.54 -8.63 17.51
C SER A 69 7.95 -8.81 18.10
N LYS A 70 8.95 -8.53 17.29
CA LYS A 70 10.37 -8.61 17.62
C LYS A 70 10.95 -7.21 17.75
N PHE A 71 11.81 -7.01 18.74
CA PHE A 71 12.42 -5.73 19.06
C PHE A 71 13.94 -5.86 19.18
N TRP A 72 14.66 -4.87 18.63
CA TRP A 72 16.12 -4.78 18.77
C TRP A 72 16.57 -3.33 18.92
N SER A 73 17.79 -3.13 19.43
CA SER A 73 18.38 -1.81 19.58
C SER A 73 19.03 -1.34 18.28
N ASN A 74 18.80 -0.08 17.93
CA ASN A 74 19.51 0.61 16.84
C ASN A 74 20.72 1.41 17.33
N SER A 75 21.07 1.33 18.61
CA SER A 75 22.19 2.12 19.16
C SER A 75 23.53 1.44 18.90
N GLY A 76 24.34 2.04 18.03
CA GLY A 76 25.78 1.78 17.97
C GLY A 76 26.22 0.58 17.15
N ILE A 77 25.45 0.13 16.18
CA ILE A 77 25.88 -0.88 15.22
C ILE A 77 26.13 -0.17 13.89
N ASP A 78 27.39 -0.11 13.46
CA ASP A 78 27.75 -0.04 12.05
C ASP A 78 27.18 -1.31 11.40
N PHE A 79 26.00 -1.19 10.80
CA PHE A 79 25.46 -2.23 9.96
C PHE A 79 26.26 -2.30 8.66
N ASP A 80 27.45 -2.90 8.71
CA ASP A 80 28.10 -3.46 7.54
C ASP A 80 27.26 -4.69 7.09
N LEU A 81 26.02 -4.44 6.65
CA LEU A 81 25.22 -5.44 5.94
C LEU A 81 25.76 -5.60 4.51
N ARG A 82 27.04 -6.00 4.41
CA ARG A 82 27.56 -6.71 3.25
C ARG A 82 27.03 -8.13 3.27
N TRP A 83 25.76 -8.28 2.95
CA TRP A 83 25.24 -9.59 2.65
C TRP A 83 25.48 -9.88 1.15
N GLY A 84 26.40 -10.81 0.92
CA GLY A 84 26.58 -11.41 -0.39
C GLY A 84 25.30 -12.16 -0.79
N SER A 85 24.50 -11.55 -1.57
CA SER A 85 23.54 -12.05 -2.56
C SER A 85 22.36 -11.07 -2.69
N GLY A 86 22.50 -10.07 -3.54
CA GLY A 86 21.45 -9.55 -4.40
C GLY A 86 20.27 -8.78 -3.79
N LEU A 87 20.29 -8.35 -2.53
CA LEU A 87 19.22 -7.56 -1.93
C LEU A 87 19.77 -6.22 -1.45
N GLN A 88 19.68 -5.21 -2.31
CA GLN A 88 19.83 -3.81 -1.92
C GLN A 88 18.58 -3.42 -1.13
N PHE A 89 18.71 -3.31 0.19
CA PHE A 89 17.81 -2.45 0.95
C PHE A 89 18.29 -1.02 0.73
N ASP A 90 17.38 -0.18 0.28
CA ASP A 90 17.64 1.25 0.15
C ASP A 90 17.94 1.84 1.53
N ILE A 91 19.22 2.13 1.78
CA ILE A 91 19.77 2.61 3.06
C ILE A 91 19.41 4.09 3.30
N GLU A 92 18.80 4.77 2.34
CA GLU A 92 18.45 6.20 2.48
C GLU A 92 17.48 6.51 3.62
N SER A 93 16.73 5.52 4.11
CA SER A 93 15.86 5.69 5.28
C SER A 93 16.54 5.44 6.64
N LEU A 94 17.81 5.02 6.68
CA LEU A 94 18.56 4.73 7.91
C LEU A 94 19.39 5.89 8.43
N GLU A 95 19.64 6.94 7.67
CA GLU A 95 20.40 8.11 8.10
C GLU A 95 19.75 8.92 9.22
N THR A 96 18.46 8.72 9.50
CA THR A 96 17.76 9.43 10.59
C THR A 96 17.96 8.75 11.96
N VAL A 97 18.70 7.65 12.07
CA VAL A 97 18.80 6.82 13.29
C VAL A 97 20.14 6.99 14.02
N ALA A 98 20.86 8.05 13.79
CA ALA A 98 22.14 8.34 14.49
C ALA A 98 22.01 8.62 16.01
N THR A 99 20.82 8.51 16.62
CA THR A 99 20.58 8.89 18.01
C THR A 99 20.20 7.74 18.95
N GLY A 100 20.39 6.49 18.55
CA GLY A 100 20.02 5.32 19.36
C GLY A 100 18.50 5.20 19.53
N GLY A 101 17.95 3.98 19.41
CA GLY A 101 16.50 3.76 19.51
C GLY A 101 16.16 2.28 19.48
N VAL A 102 14.87 2.01 19.44
CA VAL A 102 14.31 0.66 19.27
C VAL A 102 13.77 0.54 17.86
N ALA A 103 14.16 -0.53 17.17
CA ALA A 103 13.51 -0.96 15.96
C ALA A 103 12.64 -2.18 16.24
N MET A 104 11.56 -2.30 15.50
CA MET A 104 10.67 -3.45 15.61
C MET A 104 10.26 -4.02 14.27
N LEU A 105 9.88 -5.28 14.30
CA LEU A 105 9.29 -6.01 13.20
C LEU A 105 8.15 -6.86 13.73
N THR A 106 7.05 -6.91 12.99
CA THR A 106 5.95 -7.85 13.26
C THR A 106 5.92 -8.89 12.15
N ILE A 107 5.93 -10.15 12.56
CA ILE A 107 5.78 -11.29 11.66
C ILE A 107 4.30 -11.41 11.33
N GLU A 108 3.98 -11.44 10.03
CA GLU A 108 2.59 -11.43 9.56
C GLU A 108 1.78 -12.64 10.03
N ASN A 109 0.47 -12.42 10.19
CA ASN A 109 -0.54 -13.40 10.61
C ASN A 109 -0.23 -14.14 11.92
N SER A 110 0.59 -13.55 12.77
CA SER A 110 0.99 -14.20 14.00
C SER A 110 0.84 -13.30 15.22
N GLY A 111 0.06 -13.77 16.16
CA GLY A 111 -0.07 -13.19 17.48
C GLY A 111 -1.41 -12.49 17.75
N GLN A 112 -1.68 -12.31 19.03
CA GLN A 112 -2.81 -11.54 19.53
C GLN A 112 -2.45 -10.05 19.49
N PRO A 113 -3.42 -9.13 19.34
CA PRO A 113 -3.19 -7.71 19.52
C PRO A 113 -2.48 -7.44 20.86
N VAL A 114 -1.57 -6.47 20.83
CA VAL A 114 -0.82 -6.09 22.03
C VAL A 114 -1.75 -5.62 23.15
N ARG A 115 -1.40 -5.95 24.39
CA ARG A 115 -2.12 -5.49 25.59
C ARG A 115 -1.26 -4.47 26.35
N PRO A 116 -1.88 -3.50 27.03
CA PRO A 116 -1.14 -2.59 27.90
C PRO A 116 -0.32 -3.36 28.94
N GLY A 117 0.95 -2.96 29.12
CA GLY A 117 1.89 -3.62 30.03
C GLY A 117 2.46 -4.95 29.53
N GLN A 118 2.20 -5.34 28.29
CA GLN A 118 2.75 -6.59 27.74
C GLN A 118 4.27 -6.54 27.69
N LEU A 119 4.91 -7.62 28.13
CA LEU A 119 6.35 -7.81 28.15
C LEU A 119 6.85 -8.44 26.84
N PHE A 120 7.95 -7.90 26.32
CA PHE A 120 8.69 -8.41 25.15
C PHE A 120 10.17 -8.48 25.46
N SER A 121 10.90 -9.35 24.76
CA SER A 121 12.36 -9.34 24.78
C SER A 121 12.91 -8.30 23.80
N ILE A 122 14.02 -7.63 24.19
CA ILE A 122 14.82 -6.83 23.27
C ILE A 122 16.22 -7.42 23.15
N VAL A 123 16.74 -7.46 21.93
CA VAL A 123 18.08 -7.94 21.61
C VAL A 123 18.96 -6.81 21.05
N SER A 124 20.27 -7.00 21.03
CA SER A 124 21.21 -6.02 20.48
C SER A 124 21.18 -5.94 18.96
N ALA A 125 20.84 -7.03 18.28
CA ALA A 125 20.78 -7.10 16.83
C ALA A 125 19.66 -8.04 16.38
N PRO A 126 19.02 -7.79 15.23
CA PRO A 126 17.96 -8.65 14.72
C PRO A 126 18.52 -9.96 14.15
N GLU A 127 17.73 -11.02 14.23
CA GLU A 127 18.02 -12.30 13.61
C GLU A 127 17.62 -12.30 12.13
N SER A 128 18.41 -12.93 11.28
CA SER A 128 18.17 -13.00 9.83
C SER A 128 16.81 -13.57 9.46
N GLU A 129 16.38 -14.59 10.22
CA GLU A 129 15.10 -15.27 10.00
C GLU A 129 13.90 -14.35 10.18
N TRP A 130 14.02 -13.31 11.01
CA TRP A 130 12.93 -12.34 11.20
C TRP A 130 12.63 -11.58 9.92
N PHE A 131 13.66 -11.20 9.17
CA PHE A 131 13.51 -10.51 7.89
C PHE A 131 13.00 -11.43 6.78
N GLU A 132 13.38 -12.70 6.79
CA GLU A 132 12.86 -13.66 5.81
C GLU A 132 11.37 -13.93 6.01
N GLN A 133 10.93 -13.98 7.26
CA GLN A 133 9.51 -14.11 7.58
C GLN A 133 8.73 -12.82 7.27
N ALA A 134 9.35 -11.67 7.42
CA ALA A 134 8.76 -10.38 7.05
C ALA A 134 8.73 -10.14 5.54
N LYS A 135 9.68 -10.71 4.78
CA LYS A 135 9.69 -10.61 3.31
C LYS A 135 8.50 -11.30 2.64
N LYS A 136 7.97 -12.37 3.25
CA LYS A 136 6.74 -13.01 2.74
C LYS A 136 5.55 -12.05 2.70
N VAL A 137 5.53 -11.03 3.55
CA VAL A 137 4.53 -9.95 3.56
C VAL A 137 4.69 -9.03 2.35
N ASP A 138 5.93 -8.66 1.99
CA ASP A 138 6.19 -7.77 0.85
C ASP A 138 6.00 -8.50 -0.49
N VAL A 139 6.30 -9.80 -0.55
CA VAL A 139 6.03 -10.65 -1.71
C VAL A 139 4.52 -10.75 -1.97
N ALA A 140 3.70 -10.93 -0.92
CA ALA A 140 2.24 -10.94 -1.08
C ALA A 140 1.71 -9.58 -1.58
N LYS A 141 2.25 -8.45 -1.10
CA LYS A 141 1.88 -7.11 -1.61
C LYS A 141 2.35 -6.87 -3.04
N ALA A 142 3.58 -7.26 -3.38
CA ALA A 142 4.07 -7.19 -4.76
C ALA A 142 3.23 -8.07 -5.69
N ASP A 143 2.81 -9.26 -5.23
CA ASP A 143 1.90 -10.13 -5.97
C ASP A 143 0.50 -9.53 -6.15
N LEU A 144 -0.01 -8.74 -5.19
CA LEU A 144 -1.30 -8.06 -5.33
C LEU A 144 -1.29 -6.96 -6.41
N LEU A 145 -0.12 -6.40 -6.71
CA LEU A 145 0.04 -5.32 -7.69
C LEU A 145 0.55 -5.79 -9.06
N ARG A 146 0.89 -7.07 -9.17
CA ARG A 146 1.56 -7.67 -10.36
C ARG A 146 0.81 -7.50 -11.68
N SER A 147 -0.50 -7.39 -11.63
CA SER A 147 -1.38 -7.27 -12.79
C SER A 147 -1.94 -5.85 -12.98
N ALA A 148 -1.45 -4.89 -12.21
CA ALA A 148 -1.81 -3.48 -12.34
C ALA A 148 -1.03 -2.84 -13.48
N VAL A 149 -1.72 -2.14 -14.38
CA VAL A 149 -1.15 -1.48 -15.55
C VAL A 149 -1.42 0.01 -15.48
N ALA A 150 -0.38 0.82 -15.49
CA ALA A 150 -0.53 2.26 -15.59
C ALA A 150 -0.92 2.65 -17.03
N VAL A 151 -2.00 3.41 -17.16
CA VAL A 151 -2.46 3.98 -18.43
C VAL A 151 -2.51 5.49 -18.34
N GLN A 152 -2.02 6.14 -19.37
CA GLN A 152 -2.03 7.60 -19.54
C GLN A 152 -3.24 7.98 -20.39
N VAL A 153 -4.03 8.94 -19.92
CA VAL A 153 -5.19 9.47 -20.63
C VAL A 153 -4.95 10.93 -20.95
N ASP A 154 -4.90 11.27 -22.22
CA ASP A 154 -4.64 12.62 -22.69
C ASP A 154 -5.78 13.13 -23.56
N TRP A 155 -6.13 14.42 -23.41
CA TRP A 155 -7.10 15.07 -24.28
C TRP A 155 -6.88 16.58 -24.33
N LYS A 156 -7.45 17.22 -25.34
CA LYS A 156 -7.51 18.68 -25.45
C LYS A 156 -8.93 19.16 -25.18
N GLN A 157 -9.07 20.28 -24.49
CA GLN A 157 -10.36 20.93 -24.29
C GLN A 157 -10.27 22.43 -24.61
N LYS A 158 -11.40 23.03 -25.01
CA LYS A 158 -11.45 24.48 -25.24
C LYS A 158 -11.18 25.22 -23.93
N GLY A 159 -10.26 26.17 -23.97
CA GLY A 159 -9.93 27.02 -22.83
C GLY A 159 -11.10 27.95 -22.48
N ARG A 160 -11.12 28.45 -21.24
CA ARG A 160 -12.24 29.23 -20.70
C ARG A 160 -12.41 30.60 -21.41
N PHE A 161 -11.33 31.15 -21.97
CA PHE A 161 -11.35 32.45 -22.65
C PHE A 161 -10.83 32.38 -24.08
N PHE A 162 -9.66 31.82 -24.32
CA PHE A 162 -9.06 31.62 -25.67
C PHE A 162 -8.12 30.40 -25.64
N GLY A 163 -7.98 29.72 -26.80
CA GLY A 163 -7.04 28.62 -27.01
C GLY A 163 -7.56 27.27 -26.57
N THR A 164 -6.66 26.30 -26.57
CA THR A 164 -6.88 24.93 -26.11
C THR A 164 -6.03 24.64 -24.89
N ALA A 165 -6.58 23.92 -23.93
CA ALA A 165 -5.85 23.40 -22.78
C ALA A 165 -5.62 21.90 -22.96
N GLU A 166 -4.38 21.47 -22.82
CA GLU A 166 -4.04 20.04 -22.74
C GLU A 166 -4.34 19.52 -21.33
N LYS A 167 -4.90 18.35 -21.27
CA LYS A 167 -5.25 17.62 -20.04
C LYS A 167 -4.65 16.25 -20.10
N SER A 168 -4.19 15.82 -18.96
CA SER A 168 -3.55 14.53 -18.77
C SER A 168 -3.91 13.97 -17.41
N MET A 169 -4.11 12.65 -17.35
CA MET A 169 -4.28 11.94 -16.09
C MET A 169 -3.68 10.54 -16.23
N THR A 170 -3.14 10.00 -15.15
CA THR A 170 -2.68 8.61 -15.09
C THR A 170 -3.67 7.81 -14.26
N CYS A 171 -4.11 6.69 -14.81
CA CYS A 171 -5.03 5.75 -14.18
C CYS A 171 -4.39 4.37 -14.11
N VAL A 172 -5.05 3.44 -13.44
CA VAL A 172 -4.62 2.04 -13.38
C VAL A 172 -5.72 1.16 -13.97
N ALA A 173 -5.34 0.30 -14.91
CA ALA A 173 -6.15 -0.77 -15.43
C ALA A 173 -5.71 -2.11 -14.84
N ALA A 174 -6.57 -3.11 -14.86
CA ALA A 174 -6.22 -4.48 -14.51
C ALA A 174 -5.96 -5.31 -15.78
N HIS A 175 -4.78 -5.89 -15.89
CA HIS A 175 -4.43 -6.82 -16.97
C HIS A 175 -5.01 -8.20 -16.67
N VAL A 176 -5.80 -8.70 -17.59
CA VAL A 176 -6.52 -9.97 -17.47
C VAL A 176 -6.22 -10.84 -18.67
N THR A 177 -5.83 -12.09 -18.44
CA THR A 177 -5.65 -13.09 -19.49
C THR A 177 -6.84 -14.03 -19.60
N GLY A 178 -7.21 -14.39 -20.80
CA GLY A 178 -8.34 -15.28 -21.08
C GLY A 178 -8.13 -16.11 -22.34
N SER A 179 -9.11 -16.97 -22.65
CA SER A 179 -9.08 -17.84 -23.85
C SER A 179 -9.02 -17.07 -25.17
N ASN A 180 -9.47 -15.81 -25.18
CA ASN A 180 -9.53 -14.95 -26.37
C ASN A 180 -8.39 -13.93 -26.43
N GLY A 181 -7.36 -14.08 -25.60
CA GLY A 181 -6.23 -13.16 -25.50
C GLY A 181 -6.23 -12.31 -24.24
N ASP A 182 -5.27 -11.41 -24.19
CA ASP A 182 -5.06 -10.50 -23.07
C ASP A 182 -5.93 -9.25 -23.22
N THR A 183 -6.44 -8.76 -22.10
CA THR A 183 -7.35 -7.60 -22.05
C THR A 183 -7.01 -6.69 -20.89
N LEU A 184 -7.38 -5.42 -20.98
CA LEU A 184 -7.42 -4.50 -19.86
C LEU A 184 -8.85 -4.34 -19.38
N ARG A 185 -9.08 -4.42 -18.08
CA ARG A 185 -10.32 -4.00 -17.44
C ARG A 185 -10.12 -2.64 -16.77
N LEU A 186 -11.05 -1.73 -17.03
CA LEU A 186 -11.01 -0.35 -16.52
C LEU A 186 -12.43 0.25 -16.53
N PRO A 187 -12.71 1.29 -15.73
CA PRO A 187 -13.95 2.03 -15.82
C PRO A 187 -14.16 2.65 -17.21
N ILE A 188 -15.38 2.56 -17.70
CA ILE A 188 -15.75 3.01 -19.07
C ILE A 188 -15.51 4.51 -19.23
N ASP A 189 -15.72 5.31 -18.21
CA ASP A 189 -15.54 6.76 -18.25
C ASP A 189 -14.06 7.17 -18.39
N ILE A 190 -13.11 6.31 -17.98
CA ILE A 190 -11.68 6.50 -18.23
C ILE A 190 -11.33 6.30 -19.71
N ALA A 191 -12.03 5.39 -20.38
CA ALA A 191 -11.85 5.09 -21.81
C ALA A 191 -12.82 5.88 -22.73
N THR A 192 -13.55 6.84 -22.17
CA THR A 192 -14.54 7.65 -22.90
C THR A 192 -14.16 9.12 -22.87
N PRO A 193 -14.14 9.79 -24.04
CA PRO A 193 -13.82 11.22 -24.09
C PRO A 193 -14.76 12.04 -23.19
N PRO A 194 -14.21 12.93 -22.31
CA PRO A 194 -15.02 13.85 -21.55
C PRO A 194 -15.85 14.76 -22.46
N GLU A 195 -17.04 15.19 -22.02
CA GLU A 195 -17.98 16.04 -22.80
C GLU A 195 -17.31 17.29 -23.41
N LYS A 196 -16.30 17.83 -22.74
CA LYS A 196 -15.56 19.03 -23.19
C LYS A 196 -14.32 18.72 -24.02
N ALA A 197 -14.02 17.46 -24.28
CA ALA A 197 -12.88 17.10 -25.11
C ALA A 197 -13.09 17.54 -26.56
N ILE A 198 -12.01 17.96 -27.21
CA ILE A 198 -12.01 18.25 -28.63
C ILE A 198 -11.98 16.93 -29.39
N GLU A 199 -12.85 16.78 -30.37
CA GLU A 199 -12.96 15.58 -31.19
C GLU A 199 -11.61 15.17 -31.77
N GLY A 200 -11.28 13.86 -31.68
CA GLY A 200 -10.01 13.30 -32.15
C GLY A 200 -8.78 13.62 -31.29
N SER A 201 -8.95 14.31 -30.14
CA SER A 201 -7.82 14.64 -29.27
C SER A 201 -7.66 13.67 -28.08
N PHE A 202 -8.63 12.79 -27.87
CA PHE A 202 -8.64 11.87 -26.75
C PHE A 202 -7.85 10.61 -27.07
N LYS A 203 -6.90 10.26 -26.22
CA LYS A 203 -6.02 9.12 -26.35
C LYS A 203 -5.84 8.41 -25.01
N VAL A 204 -5.71 7.09 -25.06
CA VAL A 204 -5.29 6.27 -23.92
C VAL A 204 -4.06 5.48 -24.35
N THR A 205 -2.97 5.59 -23.62
CA THR A 205 -1.71 4.93 -23.90
C THR A 205 -1.25 4.08 -22.70
N LEU A 206 -0.53 3.00 -22.96
CA LEU A 206 0.20 2.29 -21.92
C LEU A 206 1.40 3.13 -21.49
N VAL A 207 1.61 3.28 -20.18
CA VAL A 207 2.75 4.07 -19.65
C VAL A 207 4.08 3.36 -19.94
N ALA A 208 4.09 2.03 -19.91
CA ALA A 208 5.31 1.21 -20.03
C ALA A 208 6.02 1.31 -21.40
N ASP A 209 5.26 1.41 -22.48
CA ASP A 209 5.81 1.38 -23.86
C ASP A 209 5.23 2.49 -24.75
N GLU A 210 4.44 3.41 -24.18
CA GLU A 210 3.77 4.52 -24.87
C GLU A 210 2.84 4.07 -26.02
N SER A 211 2.47 2.79 -26.08
CA SER A 211 1.57 2.27 -27.11
C SER A 211 0.14 2.80 -26.93
N GLU A 212 -0.45 3.33 -28.03
CA GLU A 212 -1.83 3.82 -28.03
C GLU A 212 -2.81 2.64 -28.10
N LEU A 213 -3.83 2.68 -27.24
CA LEU A 213 -4.87 1.66 -27.18
C LEU A 213 -6.03 1.98 -28.13
N ASP A 214 -6.48 0.99 -28.90
CA ASP A 214 -7.62 1.14 -29.79
C ASP A 214 -8.96 1.09 -29.03
N LEU A 215 -9.44 2.26 -28.67
CA LEU A 215 -10.69 2.42 -27.91
C LEU A 215 -11.95 2.01 -28.71
N SER A 216 -11.86 1.85 -30.05
CA SER A 216 -12.98 1.37 -30.85
C SER A 216 -13.34 -0.10 -30.55
N THR A 217 -12.38 -0.83 -29.96
CA THR A 217 -12.55 -2.24 -29.55
C THR A 217 -13.08 -2.40 -28.12
N LEU A 218 -13.37 -1.31 -27.40
CA LEU A 218 -13.88 -1.35 -26.04
C LEU A 218 -15.21 -2.09 -25.96
N VAL A 219 -15.22 -3.19 -25.24
CA VAL A 219 -16.43 -3.99 -24.97
C VAL A 219 -17.08 -3.51 -23.68
N THR A 220 -18.33 -3.10 -23.78
CA THR A 220 -19.12 -2.63 -22.63
C THR A 220 -20.42 -3.43 -22.49
N THR A 221 -20.86 -3.64 -21.26
CA THR A 221 -22.14 -4.29 -20.97
C THR A 221 -23.12 -3.23 -20.46
N LYS A 222 -24.36 -3.23 -20.97
CA LYS A 222 -25.38 -2.26 -20.56
C LYS A 222 -25.61 -2.30 -19.03
N GLY A 223 -25.48 -1.14 -18.40
CA GLY A 223 -25.65 -0.98 -16.96
C GLY A 223 -24.43 -1.32 -16.11
N LYS A 224 -23.31 -1.69 -16.73
CA LYS A 224 -22.03 -1.88 -16.05
C LYS A 224 -21.13 -0.66 -16.25
N LEU A 225 -20.33 -0.36 -15.24
CA LEU A 225 -19.38 0.77 -15.26
C LEU A 225 -17.96 0.34 -15.69
N ILE A 226 -17.71 -0.97 -15.74
CA ILE A 226 -16.41 -1.54 -16.10
C ILE A 226 -16.47 -2.04 -17.54
N GLY A 227 -15.52 -1.63 -18.35
CA GLY A 227 -15.30 -2.10 -19.71
C GLY A 227 -14.11 -3.05 -19.83
N THR A 228 -14.07 -3.75 -20.95
CA THR A 228 -12.96 -4.64 -21.30
C THR A 228 -12.38 -4.18 -22.65
N LEU A 229 -11.08 -3.85 -22.64
CA LEU A 229 -10.35 -3.41 -23.82
C LEU A 229 -9.39 -4.52 -24.26
N PRO A 230 -9.58 -5.16 -25.42
CA PRO A 230 -8.65 -6.13 -25.95
C PRO A 230 -7.27 -5.51 -26.19
N LEU A 231 -6.22 -6.23 -25.83
CA LEU A 231 -4.85 -5.81 -26.13
C LEU A 231 -4.43 -6.34 -27.51
N PRO A 232 -3.61 -5.59 -28.25
CA PRO A 232 -3.02 -6.08 -29.50
C PRO A 232 -2.22 -7.37 -29.26
N ALA A 233 -2.20 -8.26 -30.26
CA ALA A 233 -1.47 -9.51 -30.17
C ALA A 233 0.02 -9.25 -29.88
N GLY A 234 0.55 -9.89 -28.84
CA GLY A 234 1.95 -9.73 -28.41
C GLY A 234 2.20 -8.61 -27.41
N THR A 235 1.20 -7.76 -27.11
CA THR A 235 1.30 -6.75 -26.06
C THR A 235 1.07 -7.40 -24.69
N ARG A 236 2.07 -7.36 -23.83
CA ARG A 236 2.00 -7.87 -22.46
C ARG A 236 2.49 -6.82 -21.49
N PRO A 237 1.60 -5.95 -21.01
CA PRO A 237 1.99 -4.85 -20.12
C PRO A 237 2.43 -5.32 -18.73
N THR A 238 2.13 -6.57 -18.36
CA THR A 238 2.62 -7.20 -17.12
C THR A 238 3.01 -8.65 -17.37
N GLU A 239 3.96 -9.17 -16.60
CA GLU A 239 4.40 -10.57 -16.72
C GLU A 239 3.36 -11.57 -16.20
N THR A 240 2.54 -11.14 -15.24
CA THR A 240 1.58 -11.98 -14.51
C THR A 240 0.18 -11.38 -14.51
N PRO A 241 -0.57 -11.47 -15.64
CA PRO A 241 -1.95 -10.99 -15.71
C PRO A 241 -2.87 -11.79 -14.78
N PHE A 242 -3.98 -11.19 -14.34
CA PHE A 242 -5.03 -11.92 -13.66
C PHE A 242 -5.61 -13.00 -14.58
N THR A 243 -5.72 -14.20 -14.08
CA THR A 243 -6.47 -15.28 -14.72
C THR A 243 -7.96 -15.16 -14.36
N LYS A 244 -8.82 -15.85 -15.10
CA LYS A 244 -10.27 -15.88 -14.78
C LYS A 244 -10.56 -16.40 -13.36
N GLN A 245 -9.71 -17.25 -12.83
CA GLN A 245 -9.84 -17.82 -11.46
C GLN A 245 -9.46 -16.84 -10.36
N GLU A 246 -8.65 -15.84 -10.69
CA GLU A 246 -8.23 -14.76 -9.78
C GLU A 246 -9.15 -13.53 -9.88
N ILE A 247 -10.29 -13.65 -10.54
CA ILE A 247 -11.34 -12.65 -10.60
C ILE A 247 -12.57 -13.24 -9.93
N ARG A 248 -13.07 -12.58 -8.88
CA ARG A 248 -14.22 -13.09 -8.16
C ARG A 248 -15.13 -11.98 -7.63
N GLN A 249 -16.39 -12.33 -7.41
CA GLN A 249 -17.32 -11.51 -6.67
C GLN A 249 -17.40 -12.03 -5.23
N PRO A 250 -17.00 -11.24 -4.23
CA PRO A 250 -17.16 -11.66 -2.85
C PRO A 250 -18.65 -11.63 -2.43
N GLU A 251 -19.03 -12.59 -1.59
CA GLU A 251 -20.41 -12.70 -1.09
C GLU A 251 -20.75 -11.61 -0.05
N GLN A 252 -19.73 -11.07 0.61
CA GLN A 252 -19.85 -10.03 1.63
C GLN A 252 -18.64 -9.10 1.59
N ALA A 253 -18.77 -7.94 2.23
CA ALA A 253 -17.66 -7.00 2.36
C ALA A 253 -16.47 -7.66 3.05
N GLU A 254 -15.28 -7.44 2.50
CA GLU A 254 -14.02 -7.96 2.99
C GLU A 254 -12.93 -6.90 2.91
N ASP A 255 -11.81 -7.12 3.61
CA ASP A 255 -10.65 -6.23 3.55
C ASP A 255 -10.01 -6.25 2.17
N CYS A 256 -9.84 -5.05 1.59
CA CYS A 256 -9.36 -4.87 0.23
C CYS A 256 -8.23 -3.84 0.16
N LEU A 257 -7.62 -3.76 -1.02
CA LEU A 257 -6.66 -2.72 -1.38
C LEU A 257 -7.09 -2.09 -2.71
N ALA A 258 -7.29 -0.77 -2.75
CA ALA A 258 -7.38 -0.03 -4.00
C ALA A 258 -5.97 0.36 -4.45
N VAL A 259 -5.69 0.26 -5.76
CA VAL A 259 -4.35 0.44 -6.32
C VAL A 259 -4.32 1.63 -7.26
N ARG A 260 -3.38 2.55 -7.07
CA ARG A 260 -3.14 3.67 -8.00
C ARG A 260 -1.67 3.75 -8.42
N HIS A 261 -1.40 4.44 -9.49
CA HIS A 261 -0.06 4.78 -9.94
C HIS A 261 0.26 6.23 -9.59
N GLU A 262 1.47 6.50 -9.10
CA GLU A 262 1.98 7.83 -8.82
C GLU A 262 3.32 8.03 -9.54
N GLY A 263 3.45 9.15 -10.25
CA GLY A 263 4.61 9.47 -11.05
C GLY A 263 4.32 9.45 -12.54
N THR A 264 5.33 9.78 -13.35
CA THR A 264 5.27 9.82 -14.81
C THR A 264 6.24 8.82 -15.42
N GLY A 265 5.81 8.08 -16.45
CA GLY A 265 6.63 7.10 -17.14
C GLY A 265 7.01 5.91 -16.27
N ASP A 266 8.05 5.17 -16.67
CA ASP A 266 8.53 3.95 -16.02
C ASP A 266 9.07 4.14 -14.59
N ALA A 267 9.32 5.40 -14.19
CA ALA A 267 9.77 5.74 -12.84
C ALA A 267 8.63 5.85 -11.82
N GLY A 268 7.38 5.61 -12.23
CA GLY A 268 6.23 5.67 -11.35
C GLY A 268 6.16 4.49 -10.37
N THR A 269 5.47 4.73 -9.26
CA THR A 269 5.27 3.74 -8.20
C THR A 269 3.79 3.44 -8.01
N PHE A 270 3.45 2.17 -7.81
CA PHE A 270 2.10 1.80 -7.41
C PHE A 270 1.92 2.04 -5.92
N LEU A 271 0.90 2.82 -5.58
CA LEU A 271 0.44 3.05 -4.22
C LEU A 271 -0.87 2.30 -3.97
N HIS A 272 -1.14 1.98 -2.73
CA HIS A 272 -2.34 1.28 -2.33
C HIS A 272 -3.05 2.00 -1.18
N LEU A 273 -4.37 1.95 -1.19
CA LEU A 273 -5.25 2.43 -0.14
C LEU A 273 -5.97 1.23 0.49
N PRO A 274 -5.77 0.95 1.77
CA PRO A 274 -6.55 -0.06 2.48
C PRO A 274 -8.02 0.34 2.56
N LEU A 275 -8.91 -0.61 2.29
CA LEU A 275 -10.35 -0.49 2.43
C LEU A 275 -10.79 -1.58 3.42
N ASP A 276 -11.14 -1.18 4.64
CA ASP A 276 -11.55 -2.14 5.68
C ASP A 276 -12.98 -2.61 5.45
N ALA A 277 -13.26 -3.89 5.68
CA ALA A 277 -14.57 -4.51 5.51
C ALA A 277 -15.68 -3.76 6.28
N ASN A 278 -15.38 -3.22 7.45
CA ASN A 278 -16.34 -2.47 8.29
C ASN A 278 -16.72 -1.09 7.72
N GLN A 279 -15.94 -0.57 6.77
CA GLN A 279 -16.22 0.68 6.04
C GLN A 279 -17.08 0.44 4.79
N ILE A 280 -17.23 -0.80 4.38
CA ILE A 280 -17.97 -1.20 3.18
C ILE A 280 -19.34 -1.73 3.60
N ASP A 281 -20.42 -1.20 3.02
CA ASP A 281 -21.75 -1.71 3.26
C ASP A 281 -22.15 -2.85 2.30
N GLU A 282 -23.35 -3.40 2.46
CA GLU A 282 -23.88 -4.49 1.64
C GLU A 282 -23.99 -4.17 0.14
N ASN A 283 -24.00 -2.89 -0.23
CA ASN A 283 -24.03 -2.39 -1.61
C ASN A 283 -22.65 -1.97 -2.11
N TRP A 284 -21.60 -2.32 -1.40
CA TRP A 284 -20.20 -1.95 -1.68
C TRP A 284 -19.94 -0.44 -1.67
N GLN A 285 -20.77 0.33 -0.98
CA GLN A 285 -20.54 1.76 -0.72
C GLN A 285 -19.54 1.93 0.43
N LEU A 286 -18.61 2.86 0.26
CA LEU A 286 -17.60 3.19 1.29
C LEU A 286 -18.12 4.29 2.21
N ARG A 287 -18.13 4.00 3.51
CA ARG A 287 -18.48 4.98 4.56
C ARG A 287 -17.25 5.80 4.92
N GLY A 288 -17.43 7.13 4.95
CA GLY A 288 -16.36 8.04 5.40
C GLY A 288 -15.17 8.12 4.44
N PHE A 289 -15.32 7.73 3.17
CA PHE A 289 -14.28 7.90 2.17
C PHE A 289 -14.04 9.40 1.90
N ASP A 290 -12.83 9.86 2.14
CA ASP A 290 -12.36 11.24 1.96
C ASP A 290 -11.29 11.39 0.86
N GLY A 291 -11.06 10.32 0.11
CA GLY A 291 -10.08 10.30 -0.97
C GLY A 291 -10.48 11.20 -2.15
N ASP A 292 -9.47 11.84 -2.76
CA ASP A 292 -9.66 12.66 -3.94
C ASP A 292 -10.12 11.82 -5.14
N ARG A 293 -11.18 12.28 -5.83
CA ARG A 293 -11.70 11.64 -7.03
C ARG A 293 -10.66 11.53 -8.14
N ASP A 294 -9.95 12.62 -8.41
CA ASP A 294 -8.97 12.67 -9.49
C ASP A 294 -7.75 11.75 -9.25
N VAL A 295 -7.62 11.26 -8.02
CA VAL A 295 -6.54 10.37 -7.57
C VAL A 295 -6.96 8.91 -7.52
N TRP A 296 -8.16 8.61 -7.02
CA TRP A 296 -8.58 7.24 -6.69
C TRP A 296 -9.66 6.66 -7.59
N HIS A 297 -10.32 7.50 -8.40
CA HIS A 297 -11.35 7.01 -9.31
C HIS A 297 -10.74 6.06 -10.36
N GLY A 298 -11.36 4.90 -10.51
CA GLY A 298 -10.91 3.86 -11.43
C GLY A 298 -9.82 2.94 -10.89
N ALA A 299 -9.40 3.11 -9.65
CA ALA A 299 -8.40 2.24 -9.04
C ALA A 299 -8.91 0.79 -8.97
N PRO A 300 -8.17 -0.21 -9.49
CA PRO A 300 -8.48 -1.62 -9.27
C PRO A 300 -8.50 -1.93 -7.79
N VAL A 301 -9.46 -2.76 -7.38
CA VAL A 301 -9.63 -3.21 -6.00
C VAL A 301 -9.38 -4.71 -5.94
N VAL A 302 -8.41 -5.09 -5.11
CA VAL A 302 -8.02 -6.48 -4.91
C VAL A 302 -8.31 -6.91 -3.48
N ALA A 303 -8.72 -8.15 -3.31
CA ALA A 303 -8.92 -8.73 -1.99
C ALA A 303 -7.58 -8.89 -1.26
N LYS A 304 -7.54 -8.46 0.01
CA LYS A 304 -6.32 -8.55 0.81
C LYS A 304 -5.96 -10.00 1.19
N ALA A 305 -6.95 -10.88 1.23
CA ALA A 305 -6.79 -12.26 1.65
C ALA A 305 -6.07 -13.13 0.61
N ASP A 306 -6.38 -12.96 -0.67
CA ASP A 306 -5.92 -13.86 -1.75
C ASP A 306 -5.41 -13.14 -3.00
N GLY A 307 -5.47 -11.80 -3.04
CA GLY A 307 -5.02 -11.00 -4.17
C GLY A 307 -5.96 -11.02 -5.39
N SER A 308 -7.14 -11.62 -5.27
CA SER A 308 -8.10 -11.65 -6.37
C SER A 308 -8.59 -10.25 -6.73
N LEU A 309 -8.75 -9.97 -8.02
CA LEU A 309 -9.43 -8.78 -8.50
C LEU A 309 -10.93 -8.90 -8.20
N ILE A 310 -11.47 -7.97 -7.41
CA ILE A 310 -12.88 -7.97 -7.05
C ILE A 310 -13.66 -6.82 -7.67
N GLY A 311 -13.02 -5.72 -8.04
CA GLY A 311 -13.72 -4.59 -8.59
C GLY A 311 -12.82 -3.40 -8.90
N PHE A 312 -13.48 -2.25 -9.04
CA PHE A 312 -12.85 -0.94 -9.24
C PHE A 312 -13.49 0.10 -8.33
N LEU A 313 -12.67 0.99 -7.79
CA LEU A 313 -13.12 2.08 -6.95
C LEU A 313 -13.74 3.19 -7.81
N ILE A 314 -15.03 3.38 -7.71
CA ILE A 314 -15.76 4.45 -8.38
C ILE A 314 -15.99 5.56 -7.38
N VAL A 315 -15.33 6.71 -7.59
CA VAL A 315 -15.44 7.88 -6.72
C VAL A 315 -16.30 8.93 -7.39
N GLU A 316 -17.39 9.31 -6.73
CA GLU A 316 -18.28 10.41 -7.11
C GLU A 316 -18.02 11.63 -6.21
N LYS A 317 -18.74 12.74 -6.45
CA LYS A 317 -18.51 14.00 -5.71
C LYS A 317 -18.64 13.88 -4.18
N ARG A 318 -19.43 12.93 -3.67
CA ARG A 318 -19.73 12.78 -2.23
C ARG A 318 -19.79 11.33 -1.76
N SER A 319 -19.50 10.40 -2.62
CA SER A 319 -19.57 8.98 -2.32
C SER A 319 -18.49 8.21 -3.07
N ALA A 320 -18.12 7.08 -2.54
CA ALA A 320 -17.29 6.12 -3.25
C ALA A 320 -17.87 4.72 -3.07
N LYS A 321 -17.74 3.89 -4.09
CA LYS A 321 -18.15 2.49 -4.05
C LYS A 321 -17.15 1.62 -4.79
N VAL A 322 -17.13 0.34 -4.44
CA VAL A 322 -16.48 -0.67 -5.28
C VAL A 322 -17.48 -1.21 -6.27
N GLU A 323 -17.27 -0.98 -7.55
CA GLU A 323 -18.02 -1.64 -8.61
C GLU A 323 -17.42 -3.00 -8.87
N LEU A 324 -18.15 -4.06 -8.55
CA LEU A 324 -17.65 -5.43 -8.66
C LEU A 324 -17.50 -5.86 -10.12
N VAL A 325 -16.41 -6.61 -10.41
CA VAL A 325 -16.20 -7.26 -11.72
C VAL A 325 -17.02 -8.55 -11.83
N GLU A 326 -17.37 -8.91 -13.07
CA GLU A 326 -18.00 -10.19 -13.44
C GLU A 326 -17.00 -11.12 -14.10
#